data_836ccd25b81cd3dba86b62e2f39439e7
#
_entry.id   836ccd25b81cd3dba86b62e2f39439e7
#
_cell.length_a   1.000
_cell.length_b   1.000
_cell.length_c   1.000
_cell.angle_alpha   90.00
_cell.angle_beta   90.00
_cell.angle_gamma   90.00
#
_symmetry.space_group_name_H-M   'P 1'
#
loop_
_entity.id
_entity.type
_entity.pdbx_description
1 polymer ?
#
loop_
_entity_poly.entity_id
_entity_poly.type
_entity_poly.pdbx_seq_one_letter_code
_entity_poly.pdbx_strand_id
1 'polypeptide(L)'
;MNSAASSPPRRIYFAAIANGLGDLIVCLPALQWLIATAVPVVLVLRSPEQAGLSGRIEGLAGTIEEVDLDEDALGADEIYINMRAHPLQADYIWGSAEFESKYPGYKIIDVLKGISQDWRIGADYERLVPLPHKPVAACREKVLLIPGSAGRVKYWPASHWLGLAKELARDGLDCLVLGQPEKCDIVAELTGLAAAGLAGGAGAATAGEAPAWLPHFATPTLADAMDAISSARLVVAVDTGLMHMALHQGIATVALFRSNTMFLRPGPHCRNLVAPQCDPACLRQEFSAVPNKMLNYNKGNQSYTYWKTWDCALSNPAERCMSRISVGEVYEAVRDLLS
;
A
#
# COMPACT_ATOMS: atom_id res chain seq x y z
N MET A 1 -32.74 -33.86 -6.40
CA MET A 1 -32.61 -32.69 -7.29
C MET A 1 -31.16 -32.65 -7.78
N ASN A 2 -30.97 -33.03 -9.04
CA ASN A 2 -29.63 -33.03 -9.67
C ASN A 2 -29.18 -31.57 -9.80
N SER A 3 -28.19 -31.14 -9.04
CA SER A 3 -27.46 -29.94 -9.37
C SER A 3 -26.66 -30.25 -10.62
N ALA A 4 -27.15 -29.82 -11.79
CA ALA A 4 -26.33 -29.78 -12.98
C ALA A 4 -25.06 -29.00 -12.61
N ALA A 5 -23.91 -29.66 -12.59
CA ALA A 5 -22.63 -29.02 -12.46
C ALA A 5 -22.54 -28.02 -13.61
N SER A 6 -22.67 -26.72 -13.30
CA SER A 6 -22.46 -25.69 -14.31
C SER A 6 -21.05 -25.84 -14.83
N SER A 7 -20.89 -25.84 -16.15
CA SER A 7 -19.57 -25.83 -16.78
C SER A 7 -18.72 -24.74 -16.16
N PRO A 8 -17.40 -24.95 -15.97
CA PRO A 8 -16.53 -23.91 -15.48
C PRO A 8 -16.63 -22.68 -16.41
N PRO A 9 -16.49 -21.45 -15.86
CA PRO A 9 -16.54 -20.25 -16.68
C PRO A 9 -15.42 -20.27 -17.72
N ARG A 10 -15.69 -19.69 -18.88
CA ARG A 10 -14.71 -19.55 -19.97
C ARG A 10 -13.62 -18.54 -19.63
N ARG A 11 -13.97 -17.51 -18.84
CA ARG A 11 -13.09 -16.41 -18.46
C ARG A 11 -13.56 -15.75 -17.19
N ILE A 12 -12.59 -15.27 -16.42
CA ILE A 12 -12.83 -14.44 -15.23
C ILE A 12 -12.18 -13.07 -15.45
N TYR A 13 -12.94 -12.00 -15.26
CA TYR A 13 -12.44 -10.66 -15.11
C TYR A 13 -12.34 -10.35 -13.61
N PHE A 14 -11.17 -9.93 -13.15
CA PHE A 14 -10.93 -9.65 -11.74
C PHE A 14 -10.53 -8.21 -11.53
N ALA A 15 -11.25 -7.49 -10.69
CA ALA A 15 -10.93 -6.14 -10.27
C ALA A 15 -10.67 -6.08 -8.76
N ALA A 16 -9.58 -5.41 -8.38
CA ALA A 16 -9.18 -5.21 -6.99
C ALA A 16 -10.21 -4.40 -6.20
N ILE A 17 -10.02 -4.33 -4.87
CA ILE A 17 -10.95 -3.70 -3.93
C ILE A 17 -11.00 -2.17 -4.06
N ALA A 18 -9.95 -1.53 -4.60
CA ALA A 18 -9.92 -0.10 -4.92
C ALA A 18 -8.82 0.22 -5.95
N ASN A 19 -8.51 1.51 -6.16
CA ASN A 19 -7.66 1.97 -7.27
C ASN A 19 -6.17 1.96 -6.96
N GLY A 20 -5.77 1.96 -5.69
CA GLY A 20 -4.36 2.08 -5.31
C GLY A 20 -3.55 0.82 -5.59
N LEU A 21 -2.24 0.99 -5.67
CA LEU A 21 -1.30 -0.14 -5.75
C LEU A 21 -1.48 -1.10 -4.56
N GLY A 22 -1.58 -0.57 -3.34
CA GLY A 22 -1.79 -1.37 -2.13
C GLY A 22 -3.07 -2.19 -2.19
N ASP A 23 -4.13 -1.64 -2.78
CA ASP A 23 -5.42 -2.31 -2.94
C ASP A 23 -5.35 -3.53 -3.87
N LEU A 24 -4.55 -3.46 -4.93
CA LEU A 24 -4.27 -4.62 -5.77
C LEU A 24 -3.42 -5.66 -5.01
N ILE A 25 -2.37 -5.20 -4.32
CA ILE A 25 -1.44 -6.10 -3.62
C ILE A 25 -2.16 -6.89 -2.51
N VAL A 26 -3.05 -6.27 -1.76
CA VAL A 26 -3.80 -7.00 -0.71
C VAL A 26 -4.80 -7.99 -1.31
N CYS A 27 -5.22 -7.81 -2.57
CA CYS A 27 -6.08 -8.73 -3.31
C CYS A 27 -5.31 -9.85 -4.05
N LEU A 28 -3.96 -9.78 -4.11
CA LEU A 28 -3.17 -10.81 -4.82
C LEU A 28 -3.44 -12.24 -4.38
N PRO A 29 -3.66 -12.57 -3.09
CA PRO A 29 -3.99 -13.94 -2.71
C PRO A 29 -5.24 -14.48 -3.40
N ALA A 30 -6.29 -13.65 -3.56
CA ALA A 30 -7.50 -14.03 -4.29
C ALA A 30 -7.22 -14.17 -5.79
N LEU A 31 -6.50 -13.23 -6.38
CA LEU A 31 -6.13 -13.25 -7.79
C LEU A 31 -5.27 -14.49 -8.14
N GLN A 32 -4.24 -14.76 -7.33
CA GLN A 32 -3.36 -15.91 -7.52
C GLN A 32 -4.12 -17.24 -7.37
N TRP A 33 -5.06 -17.33 -6.44
CA TRP A 33 -5.92 -18.49 -6.32
C TRP A 33 -6.79 -18.69 -7.56
N LEU A 34 -7.41 -17.62 -8.09
CA LEU A 34 -8.21 -17.69 -9.33
C LEU A 34 -7.36 -18.15 -10.51
N ILE A 35 -6.15 -17.62 -10.67
CA ILE A 35 -5.21 -18.05 -11.72
C ILE A 35 -4.90 -19.55 -11.59
N ALA A 36 -4.73 -20.05 -10.38
CA ALA A 36 -4.45 -21.47 -10.13
C ALA A 36 -5.63 -22.40 -10.47
N THR A 37 -6.84 -21.89 -10.66
CA THR A 37 -7.99 -22.70 -11.11
C THR A 37 -7.93 -23.10 -12.59
N ALA A 38 -6.92 -22.65 -13.33
CA ALA A 38 -6.75 -22.85 -14.77
C ALA A 38 -7.85 -22.23 -15.66
N VAL A 39 -8.74 -21.43 -15.11
CA VAL A 39 -9.64 -20.58 -15.88
C VAL A 39 -8.88 -19.32 -16.30
N PRO A 40 -8.95 -18.88 -17.57
CA PRO A 40 -8.31 -17.64 -18.01
C PRO A 40 -8.75 -16.43 -17.17
N VAL A 41 -7.81 -15.75 -16.49
CA VAL A 41 -8.08 -14.57 -15.66
C VAL A 41 -7.54 -13.34 -16.33
N VAL A 42 -8.40 -12.35 -16.55
CA VAL A 42 -8.05 -11.00 -17.03
C VAL A 42 -8.10 -10.03 -15.85
N LEU A 43 -7.00 -9.34 -15.61
CA LEU A 43 -6.95 -8.30 -14.55
C LEU A 43 -7.55 -7.00 -15.08
N VAL A 44 -8.57 -6.51 -14.39
CA VAL A 44 -9.18 -5.20 -14.68
C VAL A 44 -8.38 -4.13 -13.94
N LEU A 45 -7.77 -3.24 -14.71
CA LEU A 45 -6.88 -2.19 -14.23
C LEU A 45 -7.67 -0.90 -13.92
N ARG A 46 -7.36 -0.31 -12.79
CA ARG A 46 -8.00 0.91 -12.28
C ARG A 46 -7.06 2.09 -12.14
N SER A 47 -5.77 1.84 -12.32
CA SER A 47 -4.77 2.91 -12.23
C SER A 47 -3.47 2.51 -12.94
N PRO A 48 -2.64 3.49 -13.32
CA PRO A 48 -1.32 3.24 -13.89
C PRO A 48 -0.40 2.43 -12.96
N GLU A 49 -0.57 2.57 -11.63
CA GLU A 49 0.20 1.83 -10.65
C GLU A 49 -0.16 0.34 -10.67
N GLN A 50 -1.45 0.00 -10.85
CA GLN A 50 -1.88 -1.39 -11.01
C GLN A 50 -1.35 -1.97 -12.33
N ALA A 51 -1.40 -1.19 -13.41
CA ALA A 51 -0.82 -1.57 -14.70
C ALA A 51 0.70 -1.83 -14.58
N GLY A 52 1.43 -1.00 -13.84
CA GLY A 52 2.85 -1.18 -13.61
C GLY A 52 3.22 -2.48 -12.87
N LEU A 53 2.29 -3.06 -12.11
CA LEU A 53 2.49 -4.35 -11.40
C LEU A 53 2.06 -5.56 -12.25
N SER A 54 1.10 -5.40 -13.15
CA SER A 54 0.44 -6.51 -13.85
C SER A 54 1.43 -7.44 -14.57
N GLY A 55 2.50 -6.89 -15.15
CA GLY A 55 3.54 -7.67 -15.81
C GLY A 55 4.38 -8.60 -14.90
N ARG A 56 4.18 -8.50 -13.59
CA ARG A 56 4.81 -9.38 -12.59
C ARG A 56 3.87 -10.44 -12.03
N ILE A 57 2.60 -10.43 -12.46
CA ILE A 57 1.60 -11.42 -12.05
C ILE A 57 1.54 -12.51 -13.12
N GLU A 58 2.24 -13.60 -12.85
CA GLU A 58 2.28 -14.75 -13.75
C GLU A 58 0.92 -15.43 -13.89
N GLY A 59 0.61 -15.95 -15.07
CA GLY A 59 -0.59 -16.71 -15.35
C GLY A 59 -1.83 -15.87 -15.68
N LEU A 60 -1.72 -14.53 -15.75
CA LEU A 60 -2.78 -13.70 -16.29
C LEU A 60 -2.99 -14.00 -17.77
N ALA A 61 -4.25 -14.12 -18.19
CA ALA A 61 -4.63 -14.21 -19.60
C ALA A 61 -4.54 -12.86 -20.33
N GLY A 62 -4.52 -11.76 -19.57
CA GLY A 62 -4.39 -10.40 -20.09
C GLY A 62 -4.77 -9.35 -19.05
N THR A 63 -4.81 -8.12 -19.51
CA THR A 63 -5.30 -6.96 -18.74
C THR A 63 -6.28 -6.15 -19.58
N ILE A 64 -7.18 -5.44 -18.93
CA ILE A 64 -8.12 -4.50 -19.55
C ILE A 64 -8.28 -3.28 -18.62
N GLU A 65 -8.35 -2.07 -19.17
CA GLU A 65 -8.71 -0.90 -18.36
C GLU A 65 -10.20 -0.99 -17.93
N GLU A 66 -10.54 -0.57 -16.72
CA GLU A 66 -11.92 -0.63 -16.22
C GLU A 66 -12.91 0.12 -17.13
N VAL A 67 -12.46 1.23 -17.74
CA VAL A 67 -13.28 2.03 -18.66
C VAL A 67 -13.60 1.33 -19.98
N ASP A 68 -12.80 0.34 -20.35
CA ASP A 68 -12.98 -0.44 -21.60
C ASP A 68 -13.76 -1.74 -21.37
N LEU A 69 -14.06 -2.08 -20.11
CA LEU A 69 -14.86 -3.27 -19.79
C LEU A 69 -16.35 -2.93 -19.88
N ASP A 70 -17.02 -3.51 -20.85
CA ASP A 70 -18.48 -3.48 -20.96
C ASP A 70 -19.08 -4.68 -20.20
N GLU A 71 -19.58 -4.42 -19.00
CA GLU A 71 -20.15 -5.47 -18.12
C GLU A 71 -21.42 -6.07 -18.73
N ASP A 72 -22.20 -5.28 -19.48
CA ASP A 72 -23.45 -5.73 -20.11
C ASP A 72 -23.20 -6.62 -21.34
N ALA A 73 -22.01 -6.54 -21.92
CA ALA A 73 -21.59 -7.36 -23.07
C ALA A 73 -20.94 -8.68 -22.67
N LEU A 74 -20.77 -8.97 -21.38
CA LEU A 74 -20.15 -10.22 -20.92
C LEU A 74 -21.02 -11.42 -21.28
N GLY A 75 -20.37 -12.47 -21.80
CA GLY A 75 -21.04 -13.72 -22.11
C GLY A 75 -21.56 -14.45 -20.87
N ALA A 76 -22.57 -15.32 -21.06
CA ALA A 76 -23.15 -16.08 -19.95
C ALA A 76 -22.14 -17.03 -19.24
N ASP A 77 -21.02 -17.31 -19.88
CA ASP A 77 -19.91 -18.13 -19.42
C ASP A 77 -18.70 -17.28 -18.96
N GLU A 78 -18.85 -15.97 -18.84
CA GLU A 78 -17.85 -15.05 -18.32
C GLU A 78 -18.29 -14.49 -16.96
N ILE A 79 -17.34 -14.34 -16.06
CA ILE A 79 -17.61 -13.86 -14.68
C ILE A 79 -16.80 -12.61 -14.43
N TYR A 80 -17.44 -11.56 -13.93
CA TYR A 80 -16.77 -10.39 -13.40
C TYR A 80 -16.76 -10.42 -11.86
N ILE A 81 -15.57 -10.56 -11.30
CA ILE A 81 -15.31 -10.49 -9.85
C ILE A 81 -14.82 -9.08 -9.53
N ASN A 82 -15.74 -8.22 -9.17
CA ASN A 82 -15.46 -6.85 -8.76
C ASN A 82 -15.44 -6.76 -7.23
N MET A 83 -14.27 -6.91 -6.60
CA MET A 83 -14.16 -6.93 -5.14
C MET A 83 -14.69 -5.65 -4.48
N ARG A 84 -14.69 -4.53 -5.20
CA ARG A 84 -15.25 -3.25 -4.75
C ARG A 84 -16.78 -3.27 -4.64
N ALA A 85 -17.45 -4.04 -5.48
CA ALA A 85 -18.92 -4.11 -5.49
C ALA A 85 -19.50 -4.96 -4.36
N HIS A 86 -18.64 -5.69 -3.61
CA HIS A 86 -19.12 -6.49 -2.49
C HIS A 86 -19.63 -5.60 -1.35
N PRO A 87 -20.77 -5.95 -0.67
CA PRO A 87 -21.37 -5.14 0.40
C PRO A 87 -20.40 -4.73 1.51
N LEU A 88 -19.47 -5.60 1.92
CA LEU A 88 -18.43 -5.26 2.91
C LEU A 88 -17.55 -4.07 2.50
N GLN A 89 -17.47 -3.78 1.20
CA GLN A 89 -16.73 -2.65 0.65
C GLN A 89 -17.66 -1.51 0.21
N ALA A 90 -18.76 -1.86 -0.46
CA ALA A 90 -19.62 -0.88 -1.11
C ALA A 90 -20.51 -0.12 -0.12
N ASP A 91 -20.97 -0.79 0.95
CA ASP A 91 -21.98 -0.25 1.87
C ASP A 91 -21.39 0.47 3.08
N TYR A 92 -20.05 0.34 3.31
CA TYR A 92 -19.42 0.87 4.51
C TYR A 92 -18.23 1.76 4.22
N ILE A 93 -18.03 2.77 5.05
CA ILE A 93 -16.77 3.52 5.15
C ILE A 93 -15.91 2.82 6.22
N TRP A 94 -14.84 2.18 5.82
CA TRP A 94 -13.96 1.46 6.72
C TRP A 94 -13.34 2.36 7.79
N GLY A 95 -13.44 1.91 9.06
CA GLY A 95 -12.98 2.67 10.21
C GLY A 95 -13.99 3.73 10.68
N SER A 96 -15.18 3.83 10.06
CA SER A 96 -16.26 4.63 10.60
C SER A 96 -16.88 3.96 11.85
N ALA A 97 -17.58 4.75 12.68
CA ALA A 97 -18.29 4.22 13.84
C ALA A 97 -19.35 3.18 13.45
N GLU A 98 -20.00 3.35 12.30
CA GLU A 98 -20.97 2.41 11.77
C GLU A 98 -20.32 1.06 11.43
N PHE A 99 -19.19 1.10 10.70
CA PHE A 99 -18.41 -0.10 10.37
C PHE A 99 -17.90 -0.80 11.62
N GLU A 100 -17.27 -0.05 12.54
CA GLU A 100 -16.74 -0.61 13.80
C GLU A 100 -17.83 -1.21 14.70
N SER A 101 -19.05 -0.64 14.69
CA SER A 101 -20.19 -1.20 15.43
C SER A 101 -20.61 -2.57 14.90
N LYS A 102 -20.51 -2.79 13.59
CA LYS A 102 -20.96 -4.02 12.94
C LYS A 102 -19.84 -5.05 12.79
N TYR A 103 -18.62 -4.59 12.59
CA TYR A 103 -17.42 -5.40 12.37
C TYR A 103 -16.28 -4.95 13.31
N PRO A 104 -16.43 -5.10 14.63
CA PRO A 104 -15.49 -4.56 15.61
C PRO A 104 -14.10 -5.17 15.43
N GLY A 105 -13.11 -4.28 15.28
CA GLY A 105 -11.71 -4.69 15.16
C GLY A 105 -11.29 -5.24 13.80
N TYR A 106 -12.19 -5.29 12.80
CA TYR A 106 -11.84 -5.77 11.45
C TYR A 106 -10.71 -4.94 10.85
N LYS A 107 -9.81 -5.64 10.16
CA LYS A 107 -8.76 -5.07 9.32
C LYS A 107 -9.05 -5.39 7.86
N ILE A 108 -8.32 -4.76 6.96
CA ILE A 108 -8.45 -5.00 5.52
C ILE A 108 -8.42 -6.49 5.16
N ILE A 109 -7.59 -7.28 5.86
CA ILE A 109 -7.49 -8.71 5.60
C ILE A 109 -8.77 -9.45 6.02
N ASP A 110 -9.42 -9.03 7.11
CA ASP A 110 -10.67 -9.65 7.55
C ASP A 110 -11.80 -9.37 6.56
N VAL A 111 -11.86 -8.15 6.02
CA VAL A 111 -12.79 -7.80 4.93
C VAL A 111 -12.54 -8.67 3.70
N LEU A 112 -11.28 -8.80 3.27
CA LEU A 112 -10.93 -9.61 2.11
C LEU A 112 -11.22 -11.11 2.33
N LYS A 113 -11.00 -11.62 3.53
CA LYS A 113 -11.39 -12.99 3.93
C LYS A 113 -12.90 -13.16 3.81
N GLY A 114 -13.69 -12.21 4.33
CA GLY A 114 -15.15 -12.22 4.24
C GLY A 114 -15.64 -12.24 2.79
N ILE A 115 -15.13 -11.32 1.95
CA ILE A 115 -15.46 -11.28 0.51
C ILE A 115 -15.12 -12.60 -0.17
N SER A 116 -13.92 -13.11 0.08
CA SER A 116 -13.47 -14.37 -0.53
C SER A 116 -14.33 -15.56 -0.10
N GLN A 117 -14.73 -15.60 1.17
CA GLN A 117 -15.61 -16.65 1.69
C GLN A 117 -16.99 -16.59 1.02
N ASP A 118 -17.60 -15.42 0.92
CA ASP A 118 -18.93 -15.24 0.33
C ASP A 118 -18.93 -15.64 -1.16
N TRP A 119 -17.86 -15.35 -1.87
CA TRP A 119 -17.70 -15.69 -3.27
C TRP A 119 -17.02 -17.03 -3.53
N ARG A 120 -16.74 -17.79 -2.49
CA ARG A 120 -16.09 -19.11 -2.55
C ARG A 120 -14.72 -19.09 -3.23
N ILE A 121 -13.98 -18.01 -3.02
CA ILE A 121 -12.59 -17.87 -3.43
C ILE A 121 -11.71 -18.45 -2.33
N GLY A 122 -10.97 -19.51 -2.61
CA GLY A 122 -10.14 -20.23 -1.63
C GLY A 122 -8.79 -19.52 -1.36
N ALA A 123 -8.79 -18.19 -1.29
CA ALA A 123 -7.58 -17.40 -1.07
C ALA A 123 -7.02 -17.59 0.34
N ASP A 124 -5.71 -17.79 0.45
CA ASP A 124 -4.98 -17.81 1.71
C ASP A 124 -4.27 -16.46 1.92
N TYR A 125 -4.79 -15.66 2.84
CA TYR A 125 -4.24 -14.34 3.17
C TYR A 125 -3.12 -14.39 4.23
N GLU A 126 -2.83 -15.56 4.77
CA GLU A 126 -1.76 -15.78 5.75
C GLU A 126 -0.51 -16.35 5.08
N ARG A 127 -0.70 -17.20 4.08
CA ARG A 127 0.37 -17.77 3.26
C ARG A 127 0.46 -17.05 1.93
N LEU A 128 1.19 -15.95 1.91
CA LEU A 128 1.38 -15.16 0.71
C LEU A 128 2.34 -15.85 -0.27
N VAL A 129 2.03 -15.80 -1.56
CA VAL A 129 2.89 -16.31 -2.63
C VAL A 129 3.60 -15.10 -3.26
N PRO A 130 4.94 -14.97 -3.06
CA PRO A 130 5.69 -13.84 -3.60
C PRO A 130 5.59 -13.74 -5.12
N LEU A 131 5.58 -12.52 -5.63
CA LEU A 131 5.69 -12.28 -7.06
C LEU A 131 7.13 -12.50 -7.56
N PRO A 132 7.33 -12.92 -8.81
CA PRO A 132 8.65 -13.04 -9.42
C PRO A 132 9.40 -11.70 -9.39
N HIS A 133 10.66 -11.73 -8.99
CA HIS A 133 11.51 -10.55 -8.91
C HIS A 133 12.95 -10.84 -9.39
N LYS A 134 13.65 -9.78 -9.75
CA LYS A 134 15.09 -9.85 -10.10
C LYS A 134 15.93 -9.44 -8.88
N PRO A 135 16.94 -10.22 -8.51
CA PRO A 135 17.83 -9.85 -7.40
C PRO A 135 18.57 -8.53 -7.66
N VAL A 136 18.56 -7.63 -6.69
CA VAL A 136 19.26 -6.35 -6.71
C VAL A 136 20.38 -6.38 -5.68
N ALA A 137 21.62 -6.60 -6.13
CA ALA A 137 22.78 -6.76 -5.25
C ALA A 137 23.01 -5.56 -4.32
N ALA A 138 22.74 -4.33 -4.79
CA ALA A 138 22.89 -3.11 -4.00
C ALA A 138 21.93 -3.04 -2.79
N CYS A 139 20.80 -3.77 -2.82
CA CYS A 139 19.80 -3.80 -1.74
C CYS A 139 20.00 -4.98 -0.78
N ARG A 140 20.83 -5.96 -1.15
CA ARG A 140 21.09 -7.11 -0.30
C ARG A 140 21.69 -6.66 1.04
N GLU A 141 21.20 -7.25 2.13
CA GLU A 141 21.62 -6.92 3.51
C GLU A 141 21.37 -5.47 3.95
N LYS A 142 20.66 -4.68 3.16
CA LYS A 142 20.31 -3.29 3.48
C LYS A 142 18.93 -3.17 4.12
N VAL A 143 18.76 -2.12 4.92
CA VAL A 143 17.46 -1.66 5.38
C VAL A 143 16.95 -0.62 4.39
N LEU A 144 15.81 -0.90 3.74
CA LEU A 144 15.19 0.09 2.85
C LEU A 144 14.24 0.99 3.63
N LEU A 145 14.43 2.29 3.49
CA LEU A 145 13.57 3.32 4.06
C LEU A 145 12.62 3.83 2.97
N ILE A 146 11.31 3.66 3.18
CA ILE A 146 10.26 4.07 2.24
C ILE A 146 9.42 5.17 2.90
N PRO A 147 9.87 6.44 2.82
CA PRO A 147 9.25 7.54 3.55
C PRO A 147 8.00 8.10 2.86
N GLY A 148 7.83 7.82 1.57
CA GLY A 148 6.80 8.40 0.71
C GLY A 148 5.49 7.63 0.70
N SER A 149 4.39 8.39 0.59
CA SER A 149 3.03 7.89 0.39
C SER A 149 2.25 8.87 -0.48
N ALA A 150 1.11 8.47 -1.01
CA ALA A 150 0.22 9.34 -1.77
C ALA A 150 -0.30 10.54 -0.95
N GLY A 151 -0.40 10.43 0.38
CA GLY A 151 -0.87 11.51 1.26
C GLY A 151 0.20 11.96 2.26
N ARG A 152 0.51 13.27 2.27
CA ARG A 152 1.47 13.88 3.21
C ARG A 152 1.12 13.67 4.68
N VAL A 153 -0.15 13.48 5.02
CA VAL A 153 -0.61 13.16 6.37
C VAL A 153 0.01 11.89 6.95
N LYS A 154 0.54 11.03 6.10
CA LYS A 154 1.18 9.76 6.48
C LYS A 154 2.69 9.89 6.64
N TYR A 155 3.29 11.04 6.35
CA TYR A 155 4.74 11.20 6.40
C TYR A 155 5.23 11.25 7.84
N TRP A 156 6.21 10.42 8.11
CA TRP A 156 7.03 10.52 9.29
C TRP A 156 8.09 11.62 9.08
N PRO A 157 8.43 12.44 10.07
CA PRO A 157 9.34 13.58 9.86
C PRO A 157 10.69 13.17 9.28
N ALA A 158 11.25 13.99 8.39
CA ALA A 158 12.58 13.75 7.83
C ALA A 158 13.68 13.61 8.89
N SER A 159 13.62 14.44 9.95
CA SER A 159 14.52 14.35 11.09
C SER A 159 14.47 13.00 11.80
N HIS A 160 13.30 12.35 11.85
CA HIS A 160 13.14 11.03 12.46
C HIS A 160 13.72 9.94 11.55
N TRP A 161 13.52 10.02 10.22
CA TRP A 161 14.16 9.12 9.26
C TRP A 161 15.69 9.19 9.35
N LEU A 162 16.26 10.41 9.42
CA LEU A 162 17.68 10.62 9.59
C LEU A 162 18.17 10.09 10.94
N GLY A 163 17.38 10.30 12.01
CA GLY A 163 17.66 9.75 13.33
C GLY A 163 17.74 8.23 13.31
N LEU A 164 16.73 7.58 12.74
CA LEU A 164 16.69 6.11 12.58
C LEU A 164 17.90 5.59 11.80
N ALA A 165 18.19 6.18 10.64
CA ALA A 165 19.31 5.75 9.82
C ALA A 165 20.65 5.88 10.55
N LYS A 166 20.84 6.90 11.41
CA LYS A 166 22.02 7.06 12.27
C LYS A 166 22.13 5.96 13.33
N GLU A 167 21.02 5.61 14.00
CA GLU A 167 21.02 4.53 14.99
C GLU A 167 21.35 3.19 14.33
N LEU A 168 20.71 2.89 13.17
CA LEU A 168 20.98 1.65 12.43
C LEU A 168 22.45 1.57 11.93
N ALA A 169 23.01 2.68 11.47
CA ALA A 169 24.42 2.74 11.04
C ALA A 169 25.40 2.45 12.19
N ARG A 170 25.07 2.84 13.44
CA ARG A 170 25.88 2.50 14.63
C ARG A 170 25.93 1.00 14.90
N ASP A 171 24.86 0.28 14.53
CA ASP A 171 24.81 -1.17 14.61
C ASP A 171 25.38 -1.87 13.37
N GLY A 172 25.98 -1.12 12.43
CA GLY A 172 26.53 -1.66 11.19
C GLY A 172 25.46 -2.02 10.15
N LEU A 173 24.24 -1.51 10.29
CA LEU A 173 23.15 -1.70 9.33
C LEU A 173 23.10 -0.53 8.35
N ASP A 174 23.44 -0.81 7.11
CA ASP A 174 23.35 0.19 6.05
C ASP A 174 21.91 0.42 5.60
N CYS A 175 21.57 1.69 5.39
CA CYS A 175 20.24 2.11 4.92
C CYS A 175 20.30 2.65 3.50
N LEU A 176 19.20 2.46 2.75
CA LEU A 176 18.94 3.10 1.46
C LEU A 176 17.56 3.75 1.48
N VAL A 177 17.46 4.99 1.00
CA VAL A 177 16.17 5.64 0.78
C VAL A 177 15.62 5.23 -0.57
N LEU A 178 14.40 4.70 -0.59
CA LEU A 178 13.70 4.30 -1.80
C LEU A 178 12.52 5.22 -2.05
N GLY A 179 12.35 5.65 -3.29
CA GLY A 179 11.28 6.53 -3.73
C GLY A 179 11.71 7.41 -4.89
N GLN A 180 10.80 8.25 -5.36
CA GLN A 180 11.01 9.16 -6.48
C GLN A 180 11.03 10.61 -5.98
N PRO A 181 12.22 11.25 -5.87
CA PRO A 181 12.32 12.62 -5.34
C PRO A 181 11.49 13.65 -6.11
N GLU A 182 11.37 13.46 -7.42
CA GLU A 182 10.58 14.31 -8.29
C GLU A 182 9.05 14.22 -8.07
N LYS A 183 8.60 13.18 -7.37
CA LYS A 183 7.18 12.93 -7.07
C LYS A 183 6.84 13.02 -5.59
N CYS A 184 7.85 13.05 -4.71
CA CYS A 184 7.67 12.94 -3.28
C CYS A 184 8.65 13.85 -2.52
N ASP A 185 8.14 14.93 -1.95
CA ASP A 185 8.91 15.95 -1.26
C ASP A 185 9.70 15.42 -0.05
N ILE A 186 9.18 14.49 0.72
CA ILE A 186 9.93 13.87 1.82
C ILE A 186 11.14 13.07 1.31
N VAL A 187 11.03 12.43 0.14
CA VAL A 187 12.17 11.76 -0.48
C VAL A 187 13.19 12.79 -0.97
N ALA A 188 12.71 13.88 -1.62
CA ALA A 188 13.58 14.98 -2.04
C ALA A 188 14.33 15.61 -0.87
N GLU A 189 13.65 15.84 0.26
CA GLU A 189 14.25 16.38 1.49
C GLU A 189 15.34 15.46 2.04
N LEU A 190 15.06 14.16 2.15
CA LEU A 190 16.00 13.16 2.69
C LEU A 190 17.22 12.95 1.81
N THR A 191 17.06 13.07 0.50
CA THR A 191 18.12 12.81 -0.48
C THR A 191 18.85 14.06 -0.91
N GLY A 192 18.42 15.27 -0.47
CA GLY A 192 18.97 16.55 -0.91
C GLY A 192 18.73 16.84 -2.41
N LEU A 193 17.92 16.01 -3.06
CA LEU A 193 17.57 16.16 -4.47
C LEU A 193 16.32 17.06 -4.54
N ALA A 194 16.50 18.38 -4.71
CA ALA A 194 15.37 19.27 -4.96
C ALA A 194 14.64 18.83 -6.23
N ALA A 195 13.34 18.55 -6.14
CA ALA A 195 12.52 18.31 -7.32
C ALA A 195 12.52 19.58 -8.18
N ALA A 196 13.13 19.54 -9.34
CA ALA A 196 13.05 20.60 -10.33
C ALA A 196 11.56 20.78 -10.70
N GLY A 197 10.92 21.83 -10.15
CA GLY A 197 9.55 22.19 -10.49
C GLY A 197 8.49 22.12 -9.39
N LEU A 198 8.78 21.64 -8.17
CA LEU A 198 7.82 21.65 -7.05
C LEU A 198 7.88 22.92 -6.18
N ALA A 199 8.55 23.98 -6.63
CA ALA A 199 8.66 25.26 -5.95
C ALA A 199 7.35 26.07 -6.05
N GLY A 200 6.34 25.65 -5.27
CA GLY A 200 5.05 26.34 -5.18
C GLY A 200 4.47 26.35 -3.75
N GLY A 201 5.19 25.87 -2.74
CA GLY A 201 4.74 25.86 -1.34
C GLY A 201 5.71 26.63 -0.44
N ALA A 202 5.20 27.64 0.25
CA ALA A 202 5.94 28.44 1.22
C ALA A 202 6.54 27.55 2.34
N GLY A 203 7.85 27.53 2.41
CA GLY A 203 8.60 26.81 3.45
C GLY A 203 9.79 26.02 2.87
N ALA A 204 10.54 26.59 1.94
CA ALA A 204 11.81 26.04 1.49
C ALA A 204 12.79 26.05 2.66
N ALA A 205 12.91 24.92 3.34
CA ALA A 205 14.13 24.62 4.07
C ALA A 205 15.28 24.62 3.04
N THR A 206 16.33 25.37 3.35
CA THR A 206 17.57 25.41 2.58
C THR A 206 18.00 23.99 2.28
N ALA A 207 18.10 23.65 1.00
CA ALA A 207 18.58 22.37 0.52
C ALA A 207 19.97 22.10 1.12
N GLY A 208 20.01 21.35 2.21
CA GLY A 208 21.25 20.79 2.73
C GLY A 208 21.64 19.65 1.78
N GLU A 209 22.95 19.52 1.54
CA GLU A 209 23.46 18.36 0.81
C GLU A 209 22.96 17.06 1.48
N ALA A 210 22.45 16.12 0.72
CA ALA A 210 22.09 14.81 1.23
C ALA A 210 23.30 14.22 1.96
N PRO A 211 23.09 13.65 3.13
CA PRO A 211 24.20 13.03 3.84
C PRO A 211 24.74 11.86 2.99
N ALA A 212 25.98 11.91 2.59
CA ALA A 212 26.62 10.87 1.78
C ALA A 212 26.52 9.46 2.39
N TRP A 213 26.23 9.36 3.69
CA TRP A 213 26.05 8.11 4.42
C TRP A 213 24.61 7.53 4.31
N LEU A 214 23.65 8.27 3.73
CA LEU A 214 22.29 7.77 3.48
C LEU A 214 21.96 7.88 1.99
N PRO A 215 22.42 6.91 1.17
CA PRO A 215 22.26 6.98 -0.27
C PRO A 215 20.80 6.73 -0.70
N HIS A 216 20.43 7.38 -1.79
CA HIS A 216 19.19 7.16 -2.50
C HIS A 216 19.36 6.02 -3.50
N PHE A 217 18.38 5.11 -3.54
CA PHE A 217 18.29 4.07 -4.56
C PHE A 217 17.16 4.41 -5.54
N ALA A 218 17.54 4.78 -6.75
CA ALA A 218 16.60 5.18 -7.79
C ALA A 218 15.79 3.97 -8.30
N THR A 219 14.47 4.13 -8.31
CA THR A 219 13.54 3.13 -8.84
C THR A 219 12.63 3.79 -9.87
N PRO A 220 13.09 3.90 -11.14
CA PRO A 220 12.34 4.58 -12.21
C PRO A 220 10.98 3.93 -12.48
N THR A 221 10.87 2.63 -12.28
CA THR A 221 9.61 1.90 -12.46
C THR A 221 9.16 1.21 -11.16
N LEU A 222 7.90 0.82 -11.12
CA LEU A 222 7.37 0.01 -10.02
C LEU A 222 8.03 -1.37 -9.96
N ALA A 223 8.39 -1.95 -11.11
CA ALA A 223 9.10 -3.20 -11.18
C ALA A 223 10.49 -3.10 -10.52
N ASP A 224 11.20 -1.99 -10.74
CA ASP A 224 12.50 -1.74 -10.07
C ASP A 224 12.33 -1.59 -8.56
N ALA A 225 11.26 -0.90 -8.13
CA ALA A 225 10.95 -0.77 -6.71
C ALA A 225 10.65 -2.13 -6.07
N MET A 226 9.89 -2.99 -6.74
CA MET A 226 9.59 -4.34 -6.28
C MET A 226 10.87 -5.20 -6.20
N ASP A 227 11.72 -5.16 -7.23
CA ASP A 227 12.97 -5.91 -7.27
C ASP A 227 13.91 -5.47 -6.11
N ALA A 228 14.00 -4.16 -5.85
CA ALA A 228 14.76 -3.60 -4.74
C ALA A 228 14.21 -4.07 -3.37
N ILE A 229 12.88 -3.94 -3.17
CA ILE A 229 12.19 -4.35 -1.95
C ILE A 229 12.38 -5.85 -1.71
N SER A 230 12.18 -6.68 -2.73
CA SER A 230 12.30 -8.14 -2.62
C SER A 230 13.73 -8.61 -2.34
N SER A 231 14.72 -7.74 -2.56
CA SER A 231 16.13 -8.01 -2.30
C SER A 231 16.62 -7.49 -0.96
N ALA A 232 15.81 -6.72 -0.25
CA ALA A 232 16.17 -6.08 1.01
C ALA A 232 16.22 -7.07 2.18
N ARG A 233 17.03 -6.73 3.18
CA ARG A 233 17.02 -7.45 4.46
C ARG A 233 15.79 -7.10 5.29
N LEU A 234 15.40 -5.82 5.28
CA LEU A 234 14.26 -5.30 6.01
C LEU A 234 13.76 -4.01 5.34
N VAL A 235 12.48 -3.73 5.50
CA VAL A 235 11.85 -2.49 5.06
C VAL A 235 11.29 -1.73 6.25
N VAL A 236 11.55 -0.42 6.32
CA VAL A 236 10.80 0.51 7.17
C VAL A 236 10.00 1.43 6.26
N ALA A 237 8.69 1.45 6.41
CA ALA A 237 7.82 2.20 5.50
C ALA A 237 6.65 2.85 6.22
N VAL A 238 6.21 4.00 5.72
CA VAL A 238 4.88 4.51 6.07
C VAL A 238 3.80 3.68 5.36
N ASP A 239 2.52 3.85 5.74
CA ASP A 239 1.38 3.20 5.07
C ASP A 239 1.31 3.61 3.57
N THR A 240 1.77 2.71 2.72
CA THR A 240 1.90 2.89 1.26
C THR A 240 1.79 1.55 0.53
N GLY A 241 1.50 1.59 -0.77
CA GLY A 241 1.49 0.39 -1.62
C GLY A 241 2.79 -0.41 -1.58
N LEU A 242 3.94 0.27 -1.48
CA LEU A 242 5.25 -0.39 -1.39
C LEU A 242 5.45 -1.12 -0.04
N MET A 243 4.86 -0.65 1.05
CA MET A 243 4.82 -1.37 2.32
C MET A 243 4.04 -2.69 2.18
N HIS A 244 2.87 -2.64 1.55
CA HIS A 244 2.10 -3.86 1.27
C HIS A 244 2.85 -4.81 0.33
N MET A 245 3.64 -4.27 -0.62
CA MET A 245 4.52 -5.05 -1.49
C MET A 245 5.58 -5.79 -0.68
N ALA A 246 6.28 -5.12 0.24
CA ALA A 246 7.29 -5.74 1.10
C ALA A 246 6.72 -6.93 1.86
N LEU A 247 5.53 -6.74 2.46
CA LEU A 247 4.84 -7.80 3.19
C LEU A 247 4.42 -8.96 2.28
N HIS A 248 3.92 -8.67 1.07
CA HIS A 248 3.53 -9.71 0.11
C HIS A 248 4.75 -10.52 -0.37
N GLN A 249 5.91 -9.88 -0.49
CA GLN A 249 7.18 -10.53 -0.83
C GLN A 249 7.84 -11.27 0.35
N GLY A 250 7.22 -11.26 1.53
CA GLY A 250 7.74 -11.93 2.73
C GLY A 250 8.92 -11.21 3.37
N ILE A 251 9.15 -9.94 3.05
CA ILE A 251 10.24 -9.15 3.61
C ILE A 251 9.86 -8.62 5.00
N ALA A 252 10.77 -8.77 5.96
CA ALA A 252 10.60 -8.22 7.29
C ALA A 252 10.32 -6.70 7.20
N THR A 253 9.23 -6.25 7.83
CA THR A 253 8.73 -4.88 7.62
C THR A 253 8.31 -4.23 8.92
N VAL A 254 8.84 -3.03 9.18
CA VAL A 254 8.30 -2.09 10.17
C VAL A 254 7.40 -1.11 9.44
N ALA A 255 6.11 -1.15 9.74
CA ALA A 255 5.10 -0.34 9.07
C ALA A 255 4.59 0.76 10.00
N LEU A 256 4.70 2.02 9.56
CA LEU A 256 4.32 3.20 10.33
C LEU A 256 2.94 3.67 9.88
N PHE A 257 1.98 3.62 10.79
CA PHE A 257 0.61 4.04 10.53
C PHE A 257 0.26 5.28 11.35
N ARG A 258 -0.49 6.18 10.75
CA ARG A 258 -1.24 7.14 11.53
C ARG A 258 -2.38 6.42 12.28
N SER A 259 -3.18 7.13 13.05
CA SER A 259 -4.20 6.56 13.93
C SER A 259 -5.25 5.64 13.26
N ASN A 260 -5.31 5.56 11.93
CA ASN A 260 -6.19 4.62 11.24
C ASN A 260 -5.58 3.21 11.26
N THR A 261 -6.26 2.29 11.95
CA THR A 261 -5.79 0.91 12.12
C THR A 261 -6.37 -0.08 11.11
N MET A 262 -7.23 0.37 10.21
CA MET A 262 -7.92 -0.50 9.23
C MET A 262 -6.94 -1.25 8.32
N PHE A 263 -5.85 -0.59 7.92
CA PHE A 263 -4.88 -1.13 6.97
C PHE A 263 -3.71 -1.88 7.63
N LEU A 264 -3.76 -2.10 8.95
CA LEU A 264 -2.76 -2.89 9.64
C LEU A 264 -2.63 -4.29 9.03
N ARG A 265 -1.40 -4.74 8.93
CA ARG A 265 -1.06 -6.06 8.41
C ARG A 265 -0.41 -6.89 9.53
N PRO A 266 -1.20 -7.68 10.26
CA PRO A 266 -0.63 -8.57 11.27
C PRO A 266 0.19 -9.68 10.59
N GLY A 267 1.26 -10.10 11.25
CA GLY A 267 2.09 -11.21 10.76
C GLY A 267 3.42 -11.29 11.49
N PRO A 268 4.08 -12.44 11.47
CA PRO A 268 5.35 -12.65 12.18
C PRO A 268 6.48 -11.76 11.64
N HIS A 269 6.41 -11.40 10.36
CA HIS A 269 7.41 -10.56 9.69
C HIS A 269 7.03 -9.08 9.65
N CYS A 270 6.01 -8.67 10.43
CA CYS A 270 5.56 -7.28 10.45
C CYS A 270 5.48 -6.73 11.87
N ARG A 271 6.03 -5.54 12.08
CA ARG A 271 5.77 -4.71 13.25
C ARG A 271 5.01 -3.47 12.82
N ASN A 272 3.75 -3.37 13.26
CA ASN A 272 2.91 -2.20 13.00
C ASN A 272 3.07 -1.21 14.16
N LEU A 273 3.57 -0.03 13.87
CA LEU A 273 3.63 1.09 14.81
C LEU A 273 2.55 2.09 14.44
N VAL A 274 1.62 2.31 15.36
CA VAL A 274 0.46 3.17 15.14
C VAL A 274 0.64 4.45 15.93
N ALA A 275 0.63 5.59 15.23
CA ALA A 275 0.71 6.89 15.87
C ALA A 275 -0.48 7.11 16.82
N PRO A 276 -0.26 7.64 18.02
CA PRO A 276 -1.34 8.05 18.90
C PRO A 276 -2.23 9.07 18.19
N GLN A 277 -3.55 8.94 18.38
CA GLN A 277 -4.48 9.91 17.82
C GLN A 277 -4.20 11.30 18.37
N CYS A 278 -4.01 12.29 17.49
CA CYS A 278 -3.73 13.66 17.90
C CYS A 278 -5.01 14.46 18.15
N ASP A 279 -6.02 14.27 17.30
CA ASP A 279 -7.31 14.96 17.39
C ASP A 279 -8.43 14.03 16.92
N PRO A 280 -9.45 13.77 17.77
CA PRO A 280 -10.62 13.00 17.36
C PRO A 280 -11.37 13.59 16.16
N ALA A 281 -11.29 14.91 15.94
CA ALA A 281 -11.89 15.57 14.79
C ALA A 281 -11.17 15.23 13.48
N CYS A 282 -9.88 14.89 13.52
CA CYS A 282 -9.09 14.55 12.33
C CYS A 282 -9.70 13.36 11.58
N LEU A 283 -10.00 12.26 12.27
CA LEU A 283 -10.66 11.10 11.67
C LEU A 283 -12.08 11.41 11.20
N ARG A 284 -12.83 12.23 11.96
CA ARG A 284 -14.16 12.67 11.55
C ARG A 284 -14.11 13.52 10.28
N GLN A 285 -13.13 14.39 10.13
CA GLN A 285 -12.91 15.16 8.90
C GLN A 285 -12.53 14.25 7.73
N GLU A 286 -11.71 13.24 7.97
CA GLU A 286 -11.40 12.21 6.97
C GLU A 286 -12.66 11.55 6.42
N PHE A 287 -13.58 11.19 7.31
CA PHE A 287 -14.83 10.53 6.94
C PHE A 287 -15.94 11.49 6.52
N SER A 288 -16.02 12.69 7.09
CA SER A 288 -17.08 13.67 6.80
C SER A 288 -16.78 14.54 5.58
N ALA A 289 -15.52 14.86 5.31
CA ALA A 289 -15.14 15.58 4.09
C ALA A 289 -15.33 14.74 2.82
N VAL A 290 -15.65 13.46 2.98
CA VAL A 290 -15.85 12.49 1.89
C VAL A 290 -17.17 11.72 2.10
N PRO A 291 -18.32 12.37 2.42
CA PRO A 291 -19.58 11.66 2.49
C PRO A 291 -19.84 11.01 1.14
N ASN A 292 -20.07 9.73 1.09
CA ASN A 292 -20.28 8.92 -0.12
C ASN A 292 -19.10 8.83 -1.09
N LYS A 293 -17.91 9.37 -0.78
CA LYS A 293 -16.79 9.30 -1.75
C LYS A 293 -16.01 8.02 -1.64
N MET A 294 -16.02 7.33 -0.51
CA MET A 294 -15.56 5.94 -0.49
C MET A 294 -16.60 5.01 -1.14
N LEU A 295 -17.87 5.26 -0.98
CA LEU A 295 -18.93 4.61 -1.78
C LEU A 295 -18.85 5.03 -3.26
N ASN A 296 -18.46 6.27 -3.55
CA ASN A 296 -18.20 6.81 -4.89
C ASN A 296 -16.72 6.76 -5.31
N TYR A 297 -15.87 6.19 -4.50
CA TYR A 297 -14.51 5.79 -4.91
C TYR A 297 -14.57 4.95 -6.19
N ASN A 298 -15.75 4.50 -6.49
CA ASN A 298 -16.13 3.61 -7.57
C ASN A 298 -16.38 4.30 -8.90
N LYS A 299 -16.59 5.62 -8.96
CA LYS A 299 -17.05 6.27 -10.19
C LYS A 299 -16.10 7.36 -10.67
N GLY A 300 -14.81 7.03 -10.80
CA GLY A 300 -13.85 7.87 -11.49
C GLY A 300 -12.76 8.49 -10.61
N ASN A 301 -11.67 8.83 -11.22
CA ASN A 301 -10.37 9.32 -10.73
C ASN A 301 -10.35 10.46 -9.70
N GLN A 302 -11.48 11.01 -9.28
CA GLN A 302 -11.52 12.20 -8.42
C GLN A 302 -11.05 11.93 -6.99
N SER A 303 -11.24 10.71 -6.46
CA SER A 303 -10.84 10.38 -5.10
C SER A 303 -9.32 10.22 -4.95
N TYR A 304 -8.64 9.73 -5.99
CA TYR A 304 -7.18 9.57 -5.98
C TYR A 304 -6.45 10.92 -5.88
N THR A 305 -7.00 11.94 -6.54
CA THR A 305 -6.47 13.31 -6.47
C THR A 305 -6.66 13.92 -5.09
N TYR A 306 -7.76 13.62 -4.41
CA TYR A 306 -8.04 14.10 -3.07
C TYR A 306 -7.02 13.63 -2.03
N TRP A 307 -6.68 12.34 -2.01
CA TRP A 307 -5.68 11.81 -1.09
C TRP A 307 -4.29 12.40 -1.30
N LYS A 308 -3.93 12.72 -2.55
CA LYS A 308 -2.66 13.36 -2.88
C LYS A 308 -2.52 14.78 -2.32
N THR A 309 -3.64 15.48 -2.18
CA THR A 309 -3.66 16.89 -1.73
C THR A 309 -3.98 17.03 -0.24
N TRP A 310 -4.37 15.94 0.43
CA TRP A 310 -4.73 16.01 1.82
C TRP A 310 -3.51 16.10 2.71
N ASP A 311 -3.47 17.15 3.50
CA ASP A 311 -2.44 17.39 4.50
C ASP A 311 -3.06 17.51 5.90
N CYS A 312 -2.24 17.46 6.93
CA CYS A 312 -2.64 17.63 8.31
C CYS A 312 -3.11 19.07 8.56
N ALA A 313 -4.22 19.23 9.29
CA ALA A 313 -4.70 20.54 9.70
C ALA A 313 -3.75 21.26 10.68
N LEU A 314 -2.87 20.49 11.36
CA LEU A 314 -1.86 21.05 12.24
C LEU A 314 -0.70 21.61 11.42
N SER A 315 -0.48 22.92 11.52
CA SER A 315 0.60 23.62 10.80
C SER A 315 1.99 23.22 11.34
N ASN A 316 2.09 22.98 12.65
CA ASN A 316 3.35 22.56 13.27
C ASN A 316 3.62 21.05 13.05
N PRO A 317 4.64 20.67 12.28
CA PRO A 317 4.95 19.25 12.03
C PRO A 317 5.21 18.44 13.31
N ALA A 318 5.77 19.05 14.36
CA ALA A 318 6.05 18.37 15.62
C ALA A 318 4.79 17.94 16.39
N GLU A 319 3.65 18.55 16.11
CA GLU A 319 2.37 18.25 16.74
C GLU A 319 1.58 17.17 16.01
N ARG A 320 1.97 16.82 14.79
CA ARG A 320 1.30 15.82 13.96
C ARG A 320 1.41 14.44 14.59
N CYS A 321 0.39 13.60 14.42
CA CYS A 321 0.38 12.26 15.02
C CYS A 321 1.60 11.42 14.62
N MET A 322 2.02 11.45 13.36
CA MET A 322 3.19 10.70 12.90
C MET A 322 4.49 11.09 13.63
N SER A 323 4.64 12.34 14.06
CA SER A 323 5.81 12.80 14.83
C SER A 323 5.88 12.19 16.24
N ARG A 324 4.80 11.59 16.71
CA ARG A 324 4.72 10.94 18.02
C ARG A 324 5.20 9.50 18.03
N ILE A 325 5.40 8.88 16.84
CA ILE A 325 6.16 7.64 16.72
C ILE A 325 7.63 8.04 16.89
N SER A 326 8.26 7.62 17.95
CA SER A 326 9.66 7.98 18.23
C SER A 326 10.63 7.15 17.38
N VAL A 327 11.82 7.70 17.16
CA VAL A 327 12.93 6.98 16.52
C VAL A 327 13.28 5.71 17.29
N GLY A 328 13.27 5.76 18.62
CA GLY A 328 13.56 4.62 19.49
C GLY A 328 12.58 3.46 19.28
N GLU A 329 11.26 3.74 19.21
CA GLU A 329 10.26 2.69 18.96
C GLU A 329 10.48 2.01 17.61
N VAL A 330 10.80 2.77 16.56
CA VAL A 330 11.06 2.23 15.23
C VAL A 330 12.35 1.40 15.22
N TYR A 331 13.40 1.90 15.86
CA TYR A 331 14.67 1.21 15.98
C TYR A 331 14.54 -0.12 16.73
N GLU A 332 13.84 -0.17 17.87
CA GLU A 332 13.58 -1.40 18.60
C GLU A 332 12.76 -2.40 17.77
N ALA A 333 11.76 -1.92 17.02
CA ALA A 333 10.98 -2.77 16.11
C ALA A 333 11.83 -3.38 14.98
N VAL A 334 12.82 -2.63 14.46
CA VAL A 334 13.79 -3.14 13.48
C VAL A 334 14.65 -4.23 14.12
N ARG A 335 15.20 -3.99 15.30
CA ARG A 335 16.04 -4.97 16.01
C ARG A 335 15.28 -6.26 16.30
N ASP A 336 14.04 -6.14 16.73
CA ASP A 336 13.14 -7.26 17.03
C ASP A 336 12.93 -8.18 15.81
N LEU A 337 12.84 -7.59 14.62
CA LEU A 337 12.66 -8.35 13.37
C LEU A 337 13.97 -8.93 12.83
N LEU A 338 15.13 -8.43 13.27
CA LEU A 338 16.44 -8.90 12.83
C LEU A 338 17.08 -9.91 13.80
N SER A 339 16.52 -10.05 15.02
CA SER A 339 16.95 -11.04 16.02
C SER A 339 16.40 -12.43 15.68
#